data_34aa3777e2defbeb8828d62d39838e56
#
_entry.id   34aa3777e2defbeb8828d62d39838e56
#
_cell.length_a   1.000
_cell.length_b   1.000
_cell.length_c   1.000
_cell.angle_alpha   90.00
_cell.angle_beta   90.00
_cell.angle_gamma   90.00
#
_symmetry.space_group_name_H-M   'P 1'
#
loop_
_entity.id
_entity.type
_entity.pdbx_description
1 polymer ?
#
loop_
_entity_poly.entity_id
_entity_poly.type
_entity_poly.pdbx_seq_one_letter_code
_entity_poly.pdbx_strand_id
1 'polypeptide(L)'
;MKLSRNIFAFFAAAAMIFSACSAGAQTAREFFILGNNAYKSGDYQKAKSCYEDAIAGGMDGANVRYNLANAQSKLGEKGGALLNYKRAVMDAPRMREASANLQMFAKDNSLDDGFGNFANPLVAELSLTEWTLAAFALFWASALLFLIPPMFGKRTAATVFSALVCAALFAAAAVSAANWVSFADCAVALKSDSPLRLSPAPDAPVSAMSAEGQTVKILKKRGEYFYAETANGKRGWASQKDFAKVGR
;
A
#
# COMPACT_ATOMS: atom_id res chain seq x y z
N MET A 1 -7.87 -25.28 -43.98
CA MET A 1 -9.17 -25.29 -43.28
C MET A 1 -9.08 -25.47 -41.75
N LYS A 2 -8.23 -26.33 -41.17
CA LYS A 2 -8.08 -26.47 -39.70
C LYS A 2 -7.46 -25.25 -39.02
N LEU A 3 -6.46 -24.57 -39.64
CA LEU A 3 -5.74 -23.43 -39.07
C LEU A 3 -6.67 -22.20 -38.92
N SER A 4 -7.50 -21.89 -39.90
CA SER A 4 -8.45 -20.77 -39.85
C SER A 4 -9.52 -20.94 -38.76
N ARG A 5 -9.94 -22.19 -38.50
CA ARG A 5 -10.93 -22.50 -37.45
C ARG A 5 -10.34 -22.30 -36.04
N ASN A 6 -9.07 -22.65 -35.85
CA ASN A 6 -8.40 -22.43 -34.58
C ASN A 6 -8.11 -20.94 -34.28
N ILE A 7 -7.80 -20.17 -35.33
CA ILE A 7 -7.61 -18.71 -35.21
C ILE A 7 -8.94 -18.04 -34.85
N PHE A 8 -10.03 -18.43 -35.52
CA PHE A 8 -11.35 -17.89 -35.22
C PHE A 8 -11.81 -18.24 -33.80
N ALA A 9 -11.58 -19.49 -33.37
CA ALA A 9 -11.88 -19.90 -31.99
C ALA A 9 -11.07 -19.11 -30.93
N PHE A 10 -9.81 -18.80 -31.22
CA PHE A 10 -8.98 -17.98 -30.34
C PHE A 10 -9.51 -16.55 -30.23
N PHE A 11 -9.85 -15.90 -31.34
CA PHE A 11 -10.43 -14.55 -31.31
C PHE A 11 -11.81 -14.51 -30.66
N ALA A 12 -12.63 -15.54 -30.86
CA ALA A 12 -13.93 -15.65 -30.19
C ALA A 12 -13.78 -15.81 -28.67
N ALA A 13 -12.83 -16.65 -28.22
CA ALA A 13 -12.53 -16.81 -26.81
C ALA A 13 -11.96 -15.50 -26.19
N ALA A 14 -11.05 -14.82 -26.89
CA ALA A 14 -10.51 -13.53 -26.47
C ALA A 14 -11.61 -12.45 -26.36
N ALA A 15 -12.55 -12.41 -27.33
CA ALA A 15 -13.68 -11.49 -27.29
C ALA A 15 -14.65 -11.77 -26.13
N MET A 16 -14.90 -13.05 -25.81
CA MET A 16 -15.72 -13.43 -24.65
C MET A 16 -15.05 -13.05 -23.32
N ILE A 17 -13.75 -13.25 -23.18
CA ILE A 17 -12.99 -12.85 -21.99
C ILE A 17 -13.02 -11.32 -21.84
N PHE A 18 -12.82 -10.58 -22.93
CA PHE A 18 -12.86 -9.11 -22.92
C PHE A 18 -14.26 -8.58 -22.56
N SER A 19 -15.31 -9.18 -23.06
CA SER A 19 -16.69 -8.80 -22.75
C SER A 19 -17.08 -9.12 -21.29
N ALA A 20 -16.62 -10.23 -20.74
CA ALA A 20 -16.86 -10.57 -19.33
C ALA A 20 -16.11 -9.62 -18.38
N CYS A 21 -14.88 -9.23 -18.73
CA CYS A 21 -14.09 -8.28 -17.95
C CYS A 21 -14.73 -6.88 -17.96
N SER A 22 -15.28 -6.42 -19.08
CA SER A 22 -15.97 -5.13 -19.18
C SER A 22 -17.28 -5.09 -18.40
N ALA A 23 -18.04 -6.18 -18.38
CA ALA A 23 -19.28 -6.28 -17.59
C ALA A 23 -19.00 -6.21 -16.08
N GLY A 24 -17.97 -6.90 -15.60
CA GLY A 24 -17.56 -6.83 -14.19
C GLY A 24 -17.12 -5.44 -13.74
N ALA A 25 -16.35 -4.74 -14.59
CA ALA A 25 -15.92 -3.37 -14.32
C ALA A 25 -17.08 -2.36 -14.28
N GLN A 26 -18.12 -2.54 -15.10
CA GLN A 26 -19.30 -1.71 -15.06
C GLN A 26 -20.08 -1.90 -13.76
N THR A 27 -20.28 -3.14 -13.32
CA THR A 27 -20.95 -3.47 -12.07
C THR A 27 -20.20 -2.90 -10.86
N ALA A 28 -18.86 -3.02 -10.82
CA ALA A 28 -18.04 -2.46 -9.75
C ALA A 28 -18.18 -0.93 -9.67
N ARG A 29 -18.25 -0.24 -10.82
CA ARG A 29 -18.48 1.21 -10.87
C ARG A 29 -19.88 1.59 -10.36
N GLU A 30 -20.89 0.81 -10.64
CA GLU A 30 -22.25 1.01 -10.13
C GLU A 30 -22.27 0.89 -8.60
N PHE A 31 -21.62 -0.12 -8.02
CA PHE A 31 -21.47 -0.24 -6.57
C PHE A 31 -20.76 0.97 -5.95
N PHE A 32 -19.70 1.47 -6.59
CA PHE A 32 -19.02 2.67 -6.11
C PHE A 32 -19.95 3.90 -6.07
N ILE A 33 -20.78 4.09 -7.10
CA ILE A 33 -21.75 5.19 -7.17
C ILE A 33 -22.84 5.02 -6.10
N LEU A 34 -23.35 3.80 -5.92
CA LEU A 34 -24.33 3.49 -4.86
C LEU A 34 -23.74 3.75 -3.46
N GLY A 35 -22.49 3.37 -3.24
CA GLY A 35 -21.77 3.66 -2.00
C GLY A 35 -21.65 5.15 -1.73
N ASN A 36 -21.32 5.95 -2.74
CA ASN A 36 -21.26 7.41 -2.60
C ASN A 36 -22.61 8.02 -2.25
N ASN A 37 -23.70 7.52 -2.84
CA ASN A 37 -25.05 7.99 -2.54
C ASN A 37 -25.47 7.59 -1.11
N ALA A 38 -25.20 6.36 -0.70
CA ALA A 38 -25.44 5.88 0.66
C ALA A 38 -24.65 6.69 1.70
N TYR A 39 -23.37 6.98 1.42
CA TYR A 39 -22.56 7.82 2.29
C TYR A 39 -23.14 9.23 2.47
N LYS A 40 -23.57 9.86 1.37
CA LYS A 40 -24.21 11.19 1.39
C LYS A 40 -25.54 11.22 2.18
N SER A 41 -26.30 10.11 2.16
CA SER A 41 -27.52 9.97 2.94
C SER A 41 -27.29 9.60 4.41
N GLY A 42 -26.03 9.39 4.83
CA GLY A 42 -25.68 9.00 6.19
C GLY A 42 -25.81 7.50 6.47
N ASP A 43 -26.16 6.68 5.48
CA ASP A 43 -26.20 5.22 5.59
C ASP A 43 -24.80 4.63 5.38
N TYR A 44 -23.95 4.80 6.41
CA TYR A 44 -22.55 4.40 6.36
C TYR A 44 -22.37 2.88 6.28
N GLN A 45 -23.30 2.09 6.82
CA GLN A 45 -23.25 0.64 6.74
C GLN A 45 -23.46 0.16 5.30
N LYS A 46 -24.46 0.72 4.60
CA LYS A 46 -24.70 0.44 3.19
C LYS A 46 -23.56 0.97 2.32
N ALA A 47 -23.04 2.16 2.61
CA ALA A 47 -21.90 2.72 1.91
C ALA A 47 -20.69 1.79 1.97
N LYS A 48 -20.34 1.29 3.18
CA LYS A 48 -19.27 0.31 3.39
C LYS A 48 -19.48 -0.93 2.53
N SER A 49 -20.65 -1.58 2.61
CA SER A 49 -20.94 -2.80 1.83
C SER A 49 -20.78 -2.54 0.33
N CYS A 50 -21.33 -1.44 -0.20
CA CYS A 50 -21.20 -1.09 -1.61
C CYS A 50 -19.73 -0.84 -2.03
N TYR A 51 -18.90 -0.22 -1.19
CA TYR A 51 -17.47 -0.05 -1.50
C TYR A 51 -16.71 -1.38 -1.46
N GLU A 52 -17.04 -2.28 -0.53
CA GLU A 52 -16.49 -3.64 -0.47
C GLU A 52 -16.86 -4.44 -1.72
N ASP A 53 -18.12 -4.34 -2.20
CA ASP A 53 -18.58 -4.98 -3.44
C ASP A 53 -17.87 -4.38 -4.67
N ALA A 54 -17.64 -3.06 -4.70
CA ALA A 54 -16.86 -2.42 -5.76
C ALA A 54 -15.43 -2.95 -5.82
N ILE A 55 -14.78 -3.13 -4.66
CA ILE A 55 -13.43 -3.71 -4.55
C ILE A 55 -13.44 -5.17 -5.01
N ALA A 56 -14.41 -5.97 -4.57
CA ALA A 56 -14.58 -7.37 -4.98
C ALA A 56 -14.82 -7.50 -6.49
N GLY A 57 -15.51 -6.52 -7.09
CA GLY A 57 -15.72 -6.40 -8.54
C GLY A 57 -14.50 -5.90 -9.33
N GLY A 58 -13.35 -5.69 -8.67
CA GLY A 58 -12.08 -5.29 -9.30
C GLY A 58 -11.81 -3.78 -9.33
N MET A 59 -12.68 -2.94 -8.76
CA MET A 59 -12.44 -1.50 -8.62
C MET A 59 -11.64 -1.22 -7.31
N ASP A 60 -10.43 -1.78 -7.22
CA ASP A 60 -9.58 -1.65 -6.05
C ASP A 60 -8.51 -0.56 -6.24
N GLY A 61 -8.84 0.68 -5.93
CA GLY A 61 -7.96 1.84 -6.07
C GLY A 61 -8.13 2.86 -4.94
N ALA A 62 -7.28 3.89 -4.96
CA ALA A 62 -7.19 4.90 -3.89
C ALA A 62 -8.54 5.53 -3.52
N ASN A 63 -9.35 5.92 -4.51
CA ASN A 63 -10.62 6.59 -4.26
C ASN A 63 -11.64 5.69 -3.53
N VAL A 64 -11.74 4.41 -3.92
CA VAL A 64 -12.66 3.47 -3.27
C VAL A 64 -12.17 3.16 -1.87
N ARG A 65 -10.86 2.94 -1.68
CA ARG A 65 -10.24 2.71 -0.37
C ARG A 65 -10.43 3.90 0.57
N TYR A 66 -10.24 5.10 0.06
CA TYR A 66 -10.46 6.33 0.81
C TYR A 66 -11.92 6.47 1.28
N ASN A 67 -12.89 6.26 0.37
CA ASN A 67 -14.30 6.35 0.71
C ASN A 67 -14.75 5.24 1.66
N LEU A 68 -14.23 4.02 1.50
CA LEU A 68 -14.44 2.92 2.44
C LEU A 68 -13.89 3.27 3.83
N ALA A 69 -12.68 3.83 3.91
CA ALA A 69 -12.10 4.28 5.16
C ALA A 69 -12.95 5.36 5.86
N ASN A 70 -13.48 6.32 5.09
CA ASN A 70 -14.40 7.33 5.61
C ASN A 70 -15.68 6.69 6.17
N ALA A 71 -16.28 5.73 5.48
CA ALA A 71 -17.48 5.02 5.96
C ALA A 71 -17.17 4.24 7.25
N GLN A 72 -16.07 3.49 7.29
CA GLN A 72 -15.61 2.74 8.46
C GLN A 72 -15.28 3.66 9.65
N SER A 73 -14.68 4.82 9.40
CA SER A 73 -14.45 5.85 10.44
C SER A 73 -15.75 6.32 11.07
N LYS A 74 -16.79 6.57 10.26
CA LYS A 74 -18.13 6.95 10.76
C LYS A 74 -18.82 5.84 11.54
N LEU A 75 -18.49 4.57 11.25
CA LEU A 75 -18.99 3.39 11.98
C LEU A 75 -18.16 3.05 13.23
N GLY A 76 -17.05 3.75 13.48
CA GLY A 76 -16.17 3.47 14.61
C GLY A 76 -15.25 2.25 14.40
N GLU A 77 -15.15 1.69 13.18
CA GLU A 77 -14.30 0.56 12.83
C GLU A 77 -12.85 1.05 12.63
N LYS A 78 -12.11 1.23 13.73
CA LYS A 78 -10.78 1.87 13.73
C LYS A 78 -9.75 1.12 12.90
N GLY A 79 -9.70 -0.20 13.02
CA GLY A 79 -8.74 -1.04 12.30
C GLY A 79 -8.96 -1.02 10.79
N GLY A 80 -10.22 -1.17 10.36
CA GLY A 80 -10.60 -1.11 8.96
C GLY A 80 -10.34 0.26 8.34
N ALA A 81 -10.73 1.34 9.02
CA ALA A 81 -10.52 2.71 8.56
C ALA A 81 -9.03 3.01 8.39
N LEU A 82 -8.19 2.74 9.41
CA LEU A 82 -6.74 2.97 9.33
C LEU A 82 -6.11 2.19 8.18
N LEU A 83 -6.46 0.90 8.04
CA LEU A 83 -5.96 0.05 6.96
C LEU A 83 -6.28 0.64 5.58
N ASN A 84 -7.54 1.04 5.36
CA ASN A 84 -7.99 1.53 4.07
C ASN A 84 -7.46 2.94 3.76
N TYR A 85 -7.29 3.81 4.76
CA TYR A 85 -6.57 5.07 4.57
C TYR A 85 -5.10 4.84 4.17
N LYS A 86 -4.37 3.95 4.88
CA LYS A 86 -2.99 3.62 4.52
C LYS A 86 -2.87 3.06 3.10
N ARG A 87 -3.80 2.18 2.69
CA ARG A 87 -3.84 1.64 1.32
C ARG A 87 -4.14 2.73 0.28
N ALA A 88 -5.08 3.64 0.57
CA ALA A 88 -5.39 4.75 -0.32
C ALA A 88 -4.18 5.66 -0.57
N VAL A 89 -3.44 5.99 0.50
CA VAL A 89 -2.19 6.78 0.40
C VAL A 89 -1.11 6.02 -0.35
N MET A 90 -0.99 4.70 -0.16
CA MET A 90 -0.01 3.89 -0.87
C MET A 90 -0.30 3.82 -2.37
N ASP A 91 -1.58 3.72 -2.76
CA ASP A 91 -2.00 3.69 -4.16
C ASP A 91 -1.91 5.07 -4.85
N ALA A 92 -2.15 6.15 -4.10
CA ALA A 92 -2.10 7.52 -4.60
C ALA A 92 -1.45 8.47 -3.59
N PRO A 93 -0.11 8.50 -3.50
CA PRO A 93 0.61 9.32 -2.51
C PRO A 93 0.33 10.82 -2.62
N ARG A 94 -0.03 11.30 -3.83
CA ARG A 94 -0.37 12.71 -4.09
C ARG A 94 -1.82 13.07 -3.77
N MET A 95 -2.63 12.11 -3.31
CA MET A 95 -4.01 12.37 -2.86
C MET A 95 -3.96 13.00 -1.46
N ARG A 96 -3.86 14.33 -1.42
CA ARG A 96 -3.67 15.10 -0.17
C ARG A 96 -4.79 14.87 0.83
N GLU A 97 -6.03 14.69 0.35
CA GLU A 97 -7.20 14.39 1.17
C GLU A 97 -7.03 13.07 1.93
N ALA A 98 -6.51 12.03 1.27
CA ALA A 98 -6.28 10.73 1.91
C ALA A 98 -5.18 10.82 2.96
N SER A 99 -4.08 11.52 2.67
CA SER A 99 -2.97 11.73 3.61
C SER A 99 -3.39 12.57 4.82
N ALA A 100 -4.14 13.66 4.59
CA ALA A 100 -4.63 14.51 5.66
C ALA A 100 -5.64 13.78 6.57
N ASN A 101 -6.59 13.02 5.97
CA ASN A 101 -7.56 12.25 6.75
C ASN A 101 -6.88 11.11 7.52
N LEU A 102 -5.88 10.44 6.94
CA LEU A 102 -5.10 9.43 7.64
C LEU A 102 -4.42 10.02 8.89
N GLN A 103 -3.73 11.15 8.75
CA GLN A 103 -3.04 11.82 9.86
C GLN A 103 -4.03 12.28 10.95
N MET A 104 -5.12 12.91 10.55
CA MET A 104 -6.16 13.36 11.49
C MET A 104 -6.78 12.17 12.21
N PHE A 105 -7.19 11.14 11.48
CA PHE A 105 -7.79 9.93 12.04
C PHE A 105 -6.85 9.20 13.01
N ALA A 106 -5.59 9.05 12.63
CA ALA A 106 -4.58 8.42 13.48
C ALA A 106 -4.34 9.23 14.76
N LYS A 107 -4.21 10.57 14.65
CA LYS A 107 -4.06 11.47 15.80
C LYS A 107 -5.26 11.39 16.75
N ASP A 108 -6.48 11.48 16.25
CA ASP A 108 -7.71 11.48 17.04
C ASP A 108 -7.92 10.15 17.79
N ASN A 109 -7.41 9.05 17.24
CA ASN A 109 -7.51 7.72 17.84
C ASN A 109 -6.22 7.25 18.52
N SER A 110 -5.18 8.07 18.60
CA SER A 110 -3.85 7.72 19.15
C SER A 110 -3.23 6.50 18.46
N LEU A 111 -3.34 6.45 17.13
CA LEU A 111 -2.81 5.40 16.27
C LEU A 111 -1.58 5.89 15.49
N ASP A 112 -0.81 4.95 14.94
CA ASP A 112 0.33 5.25 14.08
C ASP A 112 -0.10 5.41 12.61
N ASP A 113 0.10 6.62 12.05
CA ASP A 113 -0.16 6.92 10.65
C ASP A 113 0.88 6.32 9.70
N GLY A 114 2.05 5.98 10.22
CA GLY A 114 3.18 5.44 9.47
C GLY A 114 4.05 6.49 8.79
N PHE A 115 3.72 7.78 8.89
CA PHE A 115 4.52 8.86 8.31
C PHE A 115 5.72 9.28 9.16
N GLY A 116 5.82 8.82 10.40
CA GLY A 116 6.97 9.13 11.28
C GLY A 116 8.34 8.68 10.74
N ASN A 117 8.34 7.75 9.76
CA ASN A 117 9.56 7.29 9.09
C ASN A 117 9.99 8.19 7.92
N PHE A 118 9.16 9.13 7.46
CA PHE A 118 9.50 10.03 6.37
C PHE A 118 10.09 11.32 6.93
N ALA A 119 11.34 11.62 6.55
CA ALA A 119 12.05 12.81 7.00
C ALA A 119 11.38 14.13 6.55
N ASN A 120 10.60 14.08 5.48
CA ASN A 120 9.88 15.22 4.93
C ASN A 120 8.55 14.74 4.30
N PRO A 121 7.40 15.39 4.57
CA PRO A 121 6.13 15.08 3.92
C PRO A 121 6.20 15.11 2.38
N LEU A 122 7.03 15.97 1.79
CA LEU A 122 7.23 16.03 0.33
C LEU A 122 7.82 14.73 -0.23
N VAL A 123 8.61 14.01 0.55
CA VAL A 123 9.18 12.71 0.16
C VAL A 123 8.09 11.65 0.06
N ALA A 124 7.02 11.78 0.83
CA ALA A 124 5.87 10.88 0.78
C ALA A 124 4.96 11.11 -0.43
N GLU A 125 5.10 12.21 -1.18
CA GLU A 125 4.30 12.48 -2.38
C GLU A 125 4.67 11.61 -3.59
N LEU A 126 5.89 11.05 -3.62
CA LEU A 126 6.31 10.12 -4.68
C LEU A 126 6.05 8.67 -4.25
N SER A 127 5.52 7.88 -5.17
CA SER A 127 5.29 6.45 -4.97
C SER A 127 6.59 5.65 -4.85
N LEU A 128 6.51 4.44 -4.33
CA LEU A 128 7.64 3.50 -4.29
C LEU A 128 8.27 3.31 -5.69
N THR A 129 7.43 3.15 -6.73
CA THR A 129 7.90 2.98 -8.11
C THR A 129 8.68 4.18 -8.61
N GLU A 130 8.18 5.40 -8.34
CA GLU A 130 8.87 6.64 -8.74
C GLU A 130 10.22 6.78 -8.02
N TRP A 131 10.28 6.48 -6.72
CA TRP A 131 11.54 6.49 -5.98
C TRP A 131 12.54 5.44 -6.47
N THR A 132 12.08 4.23 -6.81
CA THR A 132 12.98 3.18 -7.35
C THR A 132 13.49 3.55 -8.73
N LEU A 133 12.67 4.12 -9.60
CA LEU A 133 13.11 4.61 -10.91
C LEU A 133 14.10 5.78 -10.79
N ALA A 134 13.84 6.72 -9.87
CA ALA A 134 14.77 7.83 -9.60
C ALA A 134 16.12 7.31 -9.07
N ALA A 135 16.10 6.38 -8.13
CA ALA A 135 17.32 5.76 -7.62
C ALA A 135 18.11 5.04 -8.73
N PHE A 136 17.42 4.27 -9.58
CA PHE A 136 18.04 3.60 -10.72
C PHE A 136 18.70 4.60 -11.69
N ALA A 137 17.99 5.64 -12.09
CA ALA A 137 18.51 6.67 -12.99
C ALA A 137 19.72 7.40 -12.39
N LEU A 138 19.65 7.79 -11.11
CA LEU A 138 20.73 8.48 -10.40
C LEU A 138 21.97 7.60 -10.21
N PHE A 139 21.78 6.31 -9.96
CA PHE A 139 22.89 5.34 -9.90
C PHE A 139 23.68 5.30 -11.21
N TRP A 140 22.96 5.13 -12.32
CA TRP A 140 23.62 5.08 -13.63
C TRP A 140 24.22 6.42 -14.03
N ALA A 141 23.57 7.54 -13.75
CA ALA A 141 24.13 8.86 -14.00
C ALA A 141 25.44 9.06 -13.22
N SER A 142 25.48 8.70 -11.96
CA SER A 142 26.70 8.76 -11.13
C SER A 142 27.81 7.86 -11.71
N ALA A 143 27.49 6.61 -12.07
CA ALA A 143 28.44 5.67 -12.63
C ALA A 143 29.00 6.16 -13.98
N LEU A 144 28.18 6.66 -14.89
CA LEU A 144 28.60 7.18 -16.19
C LEU A 144 29.46 8.43 -16.06
N LEU A 145 29.07 9.37 -15.17
CA LEU A 145 29.85 10.58 -14.90
C LEU A 145 31.22 10.28 -14.26
N PHE A 146 31.32 9.19 -13.53
CA PHE A 146 32.56 8.78 -12.89
C PHE A 146 33.48 7.98 -13.85
N LEU A 147 32.91 7.08 -14.67
CA LEU A 147 33.66 6.12 -15.49
C LEU A 147 34.02 6.65 -16.89
N ILE A 148 33.14 7.41 -17.56
CA ILE A 148 33.33 7.79 -18.95
C ILE A 148 34.43 8.85 -19.12
N PRO A 149 34.46 9.97 -18.37
CA PRO A 149 35.43 11.05 -18.59
C PRO A 149 36.91 10.61 -18.51
N PRO A 150 37.31 9.71 -17.59
CA PRO A 150 38.70 9.22 -17.57
C PRO A 150 39.12 8.48 -18.83
N MET A 151 38.17 7.75 -19.49
CA MET A 151 38.45 7.02 -20.74
C MET A 151 38.87 7.95 -21.89
N PHE A 152 38.47 9.21 -21.84
CA PHE A 152 38.81 10.25 -22.83
C PHE A 152 39.83 11.27 -22.29
N GLY A 153 40.53 10.96 -21.20
CA GLY A 153 41.49 11.86 -20.58
C GLY A 153 40.93 13.17 -20.03
N LYS A 154 39.61 13.27 -19.84
CA LYS A 154 38.86 14.51 -19.48
C LYS A 154 38.31 14.51 -18.06
N ARG A 155 39.03 13.92 -17.10
CA ARG A 155 38.58 13.93 -15.71
C ARG A 155 38.78 15.32 -15.11
N THR A 156 37.68 16.05 -14.85
CA THR A 156 37.70 17.37 -14.22
C THR A 156 37.12 17.29 -12.83
N ALA A 157 37.45 18.27 -11.96
CA ALA A 157 36.84 18.37 -10.63
C ALA A 157 35.31 18.48 -10.73
N ALA A 158 34.79 19.13 -11.77
CA ALA A 158 33.36 19.27 -12.02
C ALA A 158 32.67 17.91 -12.28
N THR A 159 33.30 17.02 -13.06
CA THR A 159 32.72 15.69 -13.34
C THR A 159 32.69 14.81 -12.10
N VAL A 160 33.74 14.88 -11.27
CA VAL A 160 33.78 14.17 -9.99
C VAL A 160 32.73 14.71 -9.02
N PHE A 161 32.62 16.04 -8.90
CA PHE A 161 31.60 16.68 -8.07
C PHE A 161 30.19 16.30 -8.50
N SER A 162 29.89 16.36 -9.80
CA SER A 162 28.57 15.95 -10.32
C SER A 162 28.25 14.50 -10.03
N ALA A 163 29.24 13.60 -10.17
CA ALA A 163 29.07 12.18 -9.81
C ALA A 163 28.76 11.99 -8.33
N LEU A 164 29.42 12.72 -7.45
CA LEU A 164 29.16 12.68 -5.99
C LEU A 164 27.78 13.23 -5.63
N VAL A 165 27.33 14.30 -6.31
CA VAL A 165 25.96 14.83 -6.13
C VAL A 165 24.92 13.79 -6.55
N CYS A 166 25.09 13.14 -7.71
CA CYS A 166 24.18 12.06 -8.14
C CYS A 166 24.19 10.89 -7.18
N ALA A 167 25.35 10.52 -6.62
CA ALA A 167 25.46 9.45 -5.61
C ALA A 167 24.72 9.79 -4.31
N ALA A 168 24.83 11.05 -3.85
CA ALA A 168 24.10 11.51 -2.68
C ALA A 168 22.58 11.51 -2.91
N LEU A 169 22.13 11.96 -4.06
CA LEU A 169 20.70 11.92 -4.45
C LEU A 169 20.19 10.48 -4.60
N PHE A 170 21.02 9.58 -5.14
CA PHE A 170 20.72 8.14 -5.16
C PHE A 170 20.49 7.58 -3.75
N ALA A 171 21.39 7.90 -2.80
CA ALA A 171 21.25 7.44 -1.43
C ALA A 171 19.94 7.98 -0.79
N ALA A 172 19.61 9.24 -1.03
CA ALA A 172 18.36 9.82 -0.55
C ALA A 172 17.13 9.13 -1.16
N ALA A 173 17.14 8.85 -2.46
CA ALA A 173 16.05 8.14 -3.14
C ALA A 173 15.92 6.69 -2.63
N ALA A 174 17.04 6.00 -2.40
CA ALA A 174 17.05 4.64 -1.85
C ALA A 174 16.47 4.58 -0.43
N VAL A 175 16.81 5.54 0.42
CA VAL A 175 16.22 5.67 1.78
C VAL A 175 14.71 5.92 1.69
N SER A 176 14.27 6.79 0.78
CA SER A 176 12.84 7.08 0.58
C SER A 176 12.08 5.84 0.10
N ALA A 177 12.65 5.08 -0.84
CA ALA A 177 12.08 3.80 -1.27
C ALA A 177 12.00 2.78 -0.12
N ALA A 178 13.04 2.69 0.72
CA ALA A 178 13.05 1.80 1.89
C ALA A 178 11.97 2.18 2.92
N ASN A 179 11.69 3.47 3.12
CA ASN A 179 10.60 3.93 3.98
C ASN A 179 9.23 3.48 3.44
N TRP A 180 9.00 3.55 2.12
CA TRP A 180 7.78 3.04 1.50
C TRP A 180 7.63 1.53 1.65
N VAL A 181 8.71 0.76 1.50
CA VAL A 181 8.70 -0.69 1.76
C VAL A 181 8.34 -0.95 3.22
N SER A 182 8.93 -0.22 4.16
CA SER A 182 8.61 -0.34 5.58
C SER A 182 7.16 0.02 5.89
N PHE A 183 6.60 1.04 5.22
CA PHE A 183 5.19 1.42 5.32
C PHE A 183 4.27 0.30 4.79
N ALA A 184 4.64 -0.35 3.67
CA ALA A 184 3.89 -1.45 3.08
C ALA A 184 4.01 -2.76 3.90
N ASP A 185 5.16 -2.99 4.55
CA ASP A 185 5.44 -4.20 5.33
C ASP A 185 4.96 -4.10 6.79
N CYS A 186 3.84 -3.45 6.98
CA CYS A 186 3.13 -3.47 8.25
C CYS A 186 1.74 -4.10 8.10
N ALA A 187 1.18 -4.54 9.22
CA ALA A 187 -0.20 -5.00 9.31
C ALA A 187 -0.94 -4.23 10.41
N VAL A 188 -2.24 -4.08 10.22
CA VAL A 188 -3.13 -3.38 11.15
C VAL A 188 -4.03 -4.40 11.83
N ALA A 189 -4.18 -4.32 13.15
CA ALA A 189 -5.13 -5.11 13.92
C ALA A 189 -6.56 -4.67 13.57
N LEU A 190 -7.38 -5.61 13.09
CA LEU A 190 -8.75 -5.34 12.64
C LEU A 190 -9.77 -5.38 13.77
N LYS A 191 -9.42 -5.98 14.90
CA LYS A 191 -10.30 -6.18 16.05
C LYS A 191 -9.59 -5.79 17.34
N SER A 192 -10.38 -5.46 18.34
CA SER A 192 -9.88 -5.37 19.71
C SER A 192 -9.34 -6.73 20.18
N ASP A 193 -8.31 -6.68 21.02
CA ASP A 193 -7.70 -7.86 21.63
C ASP A 193 -7.16 -8.89 20.62
N SER A 194 -6.61 -8.41 19.49
CA SER A 194 -5.96 -9.24 18.49
C SER A 194 -4.68 -9.87 19.04
N PRO A 195 -4.58 -11.22 19.16
CA PRO A 195 -3.47 -11.87 19.85
C PRO A 195 -2.23 -11.98 18.97
N LEU A 196 -1.07 -11.69 19.55
CA LEU A 196 0.23 -12.11 19.05
C LEU A 196 0.65 -13.37 19.82
N ARG A 197 0.94 -14.47 19.13
CA ARG A 197 1.19 -15.78 19.71
C ARG A 197 2.67 -16.16 19.65
N LEU A 198 3.10 -17.06 20.53
CA LEU A 198 4.48 -17.56 20.55
C LEU A 198 4.83 -18.45 19.36
N SER A 199 3.83 -19.14 18.76
CA SER A 199 4.02 -19.95 17.56
C SER A 199 2.86 -19.74 16.57
N PRO A 200 3.05 -20.07 15.27
CA PRO A 200 2.02 -19.90 14.23
C PRO A 200 0.98 -21.03 14.28
N ALA A 201 0.22 -21.09 15.39
CA ALA A 201 -0.84 -22.05 15.63
C ALA A 201 -1.99 -21.38 16.39
N PRO A 202 -3.26 -21.79 16.14
CA PRO A 202 -4.42 -21.15 16.75
C PRO A 202 -4.47 -21.30 18.28
N ASP A 203 -3.93 -22.40 18.82
CA ASP A 203 -3.93 -22.71 20.24
C ASP A 203 -2.63 -22.34 20.97
N ALA A 204 -1.70 -21.67 20.27
CA ALA A 204 -0.44 -21.27 20.86
C ALA A 204 -0.65 -20.21 21.95
N PRO A 205 0.17 -20.21 23.01
CA PRO A 205 0.11 -19.21 24.07
C PRO A 205 0.25 -17.80 23.51
N VAL A 206 -0.46 -16.84 24.08
CA VAL A 206 -0.44 -15.45 23.69
C VAL A 206 0.78 -14.77 24.31
N SER A 207 1.58 -14.11 23.47
CA SER A 207 2.74 -13.30 23.86
C SER A 207 2.35 -11.84 24.19
N ALA A 208 1.43 -11.30 23.40
CA ALA A 208 0.93 -9.93 23.56
C ALA A 208 -0.46 -9.79 22.94
N MET A 209 -1.20 -8.76 23.36
CA MET A 209 -2.45 -8.35 22.73
C MET A 209 -2.24 -7.03 22.02
N SER A 210 -2.90 -6.85 20.87
CA SER A 210 -2.94 -5.60 20.13
C SER A 210 -4.37 -5.06 20.13
N ALA A 211 -4.52 -3.78 20.44
CA ALA A 211 -5.80 -3.10 20.32
C ALA A 211 -6.16 -2.88 18.84
N GLU A 212 -7.44 -2.67 18.55
CA GLU A 212 -7.92 -2.35 17.21
C GLU A 212 -7.21 -1.11 16.64
N GLY A 213 -6.78 -1.19 15.40
CA GLY A 213 -6.02 -0.13 14.72
C GLY A 213 -4.53 -0.10 15.06
N GLN A 214 -4.04 -0.88 16.02
CA GLN A 214 -2.59 -0.94 16.23
C GLN A 214 -1.87 -1.51 15.03
N THR A 215 -0.79 -0.83 14.65
CA THR A 215 0.09 -1.25 13.56
C THR A 215 1.21 -2.12 14.12
N VAL A 216 1.51 -3.23 13.43
CA VAL A 216 2.63 -4.12 13.73
C VAL A 216 3.53 -4.25 12.50
N LYS A 217 4.85 -4.25 12.70
CA LYS A 217 5.83 -4.46 11.64
C LYS A 217 5.96 -5.94 11.32
N ILE A 218 5.80 -6.32 10.06
CA ILE A 218 5.96 -7.70 9.62
C ILE A 218 7.45 -7.99 9.44
N LEU A 219 7.96 -9.00 10.14
CA LEU A 219 9.34 -9.46 10.05
C LEU A 219 9.46 -10.72 9.18
N LYS A 220 8.44 -11.60 9.22
CA LYS A 220 8.44 -12.86 8.48
C LYS A 220 6.99 -13.33 8.24
N LYS A 221 6.76 -14.05 7.13
CA LYS A 221 5.48 -14.70 6.82
C LYS A 221 5.64 -16.22 6.84
N ARG A 222 4.64 -16.91 7.43
CA ARG A 222 4.55 -18.38 7.41
C ARG A 222 3.07 -18.80 7.31
N GLY A 223 2.67 -19.26 6.12
CA GLY A 223 1.26 -19.62 5.86
C GLY A 223 0.33 -18.43 6.11
N GLU A 224 -0.68 -18.64 6.95
CA GLU A 224 -1.67 -17.63 7.34
C GLU A 224 -1.23 -16.75 8.52
N TYR A 225 0.05 -16.80 8.92
CA TYR A 225 0.58 -16.03 10.05
C TYR A 225 1.70 -15.11 9.62
N PHE A 226 1.76 -13.94 10.29
CA PHE A 226 2.89 -13.02 10.25
C PHE A 226 3.66 -13.10 11.57
N TYR A 227 4.98 -13.24 11.53
CA TYR A 227 5.81 -12.93 12.68
C TYR A 227 6.02 -11.43 12.70
N ALA A 228 5.47 -10.77 13.71
CA ALA A 228 5.35 -9.34 13.75
C ALA A 228 5.89 -8.75 15.06
N GLU A 229 6.25 -7.48 15.00
CA GLU A 229 6.75 -6.69 16.13
C GLU A 229 5.82 -5.47 16.33
N THR A 230 5.38 -5.27 17.56
CA THR A 230 4.61 -4.09 17.95
C THR A 230 5.53 -2.87 18.15
N ALA A 231 4.97 -1.66 18.19
CA ALA A 231 5.71 -0.43 18.49
C ALA A 231 6.48 -0.50 19.82
N ASN A 232 6.01 -1.28 20.78
CA ASN A 232 6.64 -1.49 22.08
C ASN A 232 7.70 -2.60 22.06
N GLY A 233 8.11 -3.10 20.90
CA GLY A 233 9.14 -4.14 20.75
C GLY A 233 8.68 -5.57 21.11
N LYS A 234 7.42 -5.79 21.45
CA LYS A 234 6.90 -7.14 21.68
C LYS A 234 6.76 -7.87 20.36
N ARG A 235 7.17 -9.14 20.31
CA ARG A 235 7.14 -9.97 19.10
C ARG A 235 6.23 -11.16 19.27
N GLY A 236 5.61 -11.59 18.16
CA GLY A 236 4.77 -12.77 18.14
C GLY A 236 4.19 -13.04 16.76
N TRP A 237 3.48 -14.16 16.65
CA TRP A 237 2.79 -14.56 15.43
C TRP A 237 1.36 -13.99 15.42
N ALA A 238 1.07 -13.14 14.46
CA ALA A 238 -0.22 -12.52 14.18
C ALA A 238 -0.96 -13.32 13.11
N SER A 239 -2.24 -13.66 13.34
CA SER A 239 -3.07 -14.31 12.33
C SER A 239 -3.57 -13.32 11.28
N GLN A 240 -3.61 -13.73 10.00
CA GLN A 240 -4.20 -12.93 8.93
C GLN A 240 -5.73 -12.75 9.07
N LYS A 241 -6.38 -13.48 9.99
CA LYS A 241 -7.80 -13.29 10.33
C LYS A 241 -8.03 -12.07 11.23
N ASP A 242 -7.03 -11.72 12.04
CA ASP A 242 -7.12 -10.63 13.00
C ASP A 242 -6.29 -9.40 12.57
N PHE A 243 -5.32 -9.61 11.69
CA PHE A 243 -4.44 -8.57 11.17
C PHE A 243 -4.45 -8.56 9.65
N ALA A 244 -4.57 -7.38 9.06
CA ALA A 244 -4.47 -7.23 7.60
C ALA A 244 -3.22 -6.44 7.21
N LYS A 245 -2.48 -6.96 6.22
CA LYS A 245 -1.30 -6.30 5.67
C LYS A 245 -1.72 -5.03 4.91
N VAL A 246 -0.93 -3.96 5.04
CA VAL A 246 -1.12 -2.70 4.31
C VAL A 246 -0.73 -2.89 2.84
N GLY A 247 0.49 -3.37 2.57
CA GLY A 247 0.91 -3.73 1.22
C GLY A 247 0.15 -4.96 0.70
N ARG A 248 -0.13 -4.98 -0.59
CA ARG A 248 -0.82 -6.08 -1.29
C ARG A 248 0.15 -7.19 -1.65
#